data_20e793ce50fdfe25583e21a525541bfd
#
_entry.id   20e793ce50fdfe25583e21a525541bfd
#
_cell.length_a   1.000
_cell.length_b   1.000
_cell.length_c   1.000
_cell.angle_alpha   90.00
_cell.angle_beta   90.00
_cell.angle_gamma   90.00
#
_symmetry.space_group_name_H-M   'P 1'
#
loop_
_entity.id
_entity.type
_entity.pdbx_description
1 polymer ?
#
loop_
_entity_poly.entity_id
_entity_poly.type
_entity_poly.pdbx_seq_one_letter_code
_entity_poly.pdbx_strand_id
1 'polypeptide(L)'
;MSFGKMNTQIQITQKQVTLDGEGFQTESDVVIADVRAYREGRHGSEKWANRAAFSEATDLFRFRTIPGLTVTVDMRLFCDGSVFEITSVEDVKGRGMYIEVLAKEVQPSG
;
A
#
# COMPACT_ATOMS: atom_id res chain seq x y z
N MET A 1 -1.67 20.54 10.65
CA MET A 1 -2.59 19.43 10.85
C MET A 1 -1.81 18.13 11.00
N SER A 2 -2.21 17.34 11.97
CA SER A 2 -1.57 16.05 12.20
C SER A 2 -2.27 14.96 11.43
N PHE A 3 -1.50 14.14 10.72
CA PHE A 3 -2.04 12.97 10.03
C PHE A 3 -1.87 11.70 10.87
N GLY A 4 -1.62 11.86 12.16
CA GLY A 4 -1.25 10.75 13.00
C GLY A 4 0.24 10.46 12.87
N LYS A 5 0.71 9.47 13.57
CA LYS A 5 2.14 9.15 13.59
C LYS A 5 2.47 8.20 12.45
N MET A 6 3.44 8.57 11.63
CA MET A 6 3.98 7.70 10.60
C MET A 6 5.06 6.82 11.17
N ASN A 7 4.68 5.87 11.99
CA ASN A 7 5.61 5.01 12.70
C ASN A 7 5.52 3.54 12.30
N THR A 8 4.72 3.23 11.29
CA THR A 8 4.58 1.87 10.79
C THR A 8 5.46 1.70 9.57
N GLN A 9 6.34 0.72 9.62
CA GLN A 9 7.23 0.44 8.49
C GLN A 9 6.49 -0.41 7.46
N ILE A 10 6.48 0.05 6.21
CA ILE A 10 5.89 -0.71 5.11
C ILE A 10 6.88 -0.84 3.97
N GLN A 11 6.73 -1.91 3.20
CA GLN A 11 7.49 -2.11 1.97
C GLN A 11 6.50 -2.11 0.81
N ILE A 12 6.83 -1.36 -0.24
CA ILE A 12 6.04 -1.34 -1.46
C ILE A 12 6.73 -2.27 -2.45
N THR A 13 5.98 -3.21 -3.00
CA THR A 13 6.52 -4.19 -3.94
C THR A 13 5.81 -4.11 -5.27
N GLN A 14 6.49 -4.56 -6.30
CA GLN A 14 5.95 -4.66 -7.63
C GLN A 14 6.27 -6.03 -8.20
N LYS A 15 5.32 -6.63 -8.89
CA LYS A 15 5.55 -7.91 -9.54
C LYS A 15 6.52 -7.76 -10.68
N GLN A 16 7.48 -8.66 -10.73
CA GLN A 16 8.43 -8.75 -11.82
C GLN A 16 8.33 -10.12 -12.44
N VAL A 17 8.17 -10.17 -13.76
CA VAL A 17 8.12 -11.43 -14.50
C VAL A 17 9.49 -11.63 -15.11
N THR A 18 10.08 -12.80 -14.85
CA THR A 18 11.34 -13.19 -15.48
C THR A 18 11.13 -14.50 -16.23
N LEU A 19 11.86 -14.63 -17.33
CA LEU A 19 11.92 -15.88 -18.09
C LEU A 19 13.18 -16.62 -17.70
N ASP A 20 13.06 -17.90 -17.38
CA ASP A 20 14.23 -18.72 -17.14
C ASP A 20 14.82 -19.19 -18.49
N GLY A 21 15.92 -19.94 -18.43
CA GLY A 21 16.58 -20.43 -19.63
C GLY A 21 15.77 -21.43 -20.45
N GLU A 22 14.68 -21.95 -19.89
CA GLU A 22 13.79 -22.90 -20.56
C GLU A 22 12.50 -22.25 -21.05
N GLY A 23 12.35 -20.93 -20.86
CA GLY A 23 11.20 -20.20 -21.32
C GLY A 23 10.04 -20.16 -20.36
N PHE A 24 10.20 -20.67 -19.15
CA PHE A 24 9.14 -20.59 -18.14
C PHE A 24 9.13 -19.21 -17.50
N GLN A 25 7.93 -18.70 -17.28
CA GLN A 25 7.75 -17.42 -16.60
C GLN A 25 7.74 -17.64 -15.09
N THR A 26 8.51 -16.82 -14.39
CA THR A 26 8.51 -16.79 -12.93
C THR A 26 8.12 -15.39 -12.48
N GLU A 27 7.11 -15.31 -11.62
CA GLU A 27 6.71 -14.04 -11.02
C GLU A 27 7.32 -13.92 -9.64
N SER A 28 7.83 -12.74 -9.33
CA SER A 28 8.35 -12.44 -8.00
C SER A 28 7.96 -11.03 -7.61
N ASP A 29 7.85 -10.79 -6.31
CA ASP A 29 7.62 -9.46 -5.78
C ASP A 29 8.95 -8.83 -5.44
N VAL A 30 9.23 -7.67 -6.04
CA VAL A 30 10.46 -6.93 -5.83
C VAL A 30 10.15 -5.71 -4.98
N VAL A 31 10.90 -5.53 -3.90
CA VAL A 31 10.75 -4.34 -3.05
C VAL A 31 11.29 -3.13 -3.81
N ILE A 32 10.42 -2.15 -4.04
CA ILE A 32 10.79 -0.93 -4.76
C ILE A 32 10.84 0.27 -3.84
N ALA A 33 10.29 0.17 -2.64
CA ALA A 33 10.38 1.25 -1.65
C ALA A 33 10.17 0.68 -0.26
N ASP A 34 10.80 1.32 0.71
CA ASP A 34 10.69 0.97 2.13
C ASP A 34 10.49 2.29 2.86
N VAL A 35 9.28 2.52 3.36
CA VAL A 35 8.91 3.81 3.91
C VAL A 35 8.11 3.66 5.19
N ARG A 36 8.07 4.75 5.95
CA ARG A 36 7.22 4.81 7.13
C ARG A 36 5.87 5.39 6.74
N ALA A 37 4.81 4.82 7.31
CA ALA A 37 3.46 5.21 7.00
C ALA A 37 2.62 5.32 8.26
N TYR A 38 1.54 6.09 8.15
CA TYR A 38 0.44 6.02 9.09
C TYR A 38 -0.48 4.90 8.64
N ARG A 39 -0.84 4.01 9.56
CA ARG A 39 -1.74 2.89 9.26
C ARG A 39 -2.99 3.01 10.11
N GLU A 40 -4.13 2.81 9.49
CA GLU A 40 -5.41 2.81 10.18
C GLU A 40 -6.26 1.64 9.68
N GLY A 41 -6.73 0.82 10.59
CA GLY A 41 -7.61 -0.28 10.25
C GLY A 41 -9.02 0.19 9.98
N ARG A 42 -9.83 -0.69 9.42
CA ARG A 42 -11.20 -0.36 8.99
C ARG A 42 -12.08 0.19 10.10
N HIS A 43 -11.79 -0.12 11.34
CA HIS A 43 -12.57 0.34 12.48
C HIS A 43 -11.97 1.57 13.15
N GLY A 44 -10.99 2.22 12.52
CA GLY A 44 -10.25 3.30 13.13
C GLY A 44 -11.00 4.61 13.22
N SER A 45 -11.85 4.95 12.25
CA SER A 45 -12.61 6.19 12.29
C SER A 45 -13.82 6.13 11.37
N GLU A 46 -14.83 6.95 11.69
CA GLU A 46 -16.00 7.05 10.85
C GLU A 46 -15.67 7.61 9.46
N LYS A 47 -14.76 8.56 9.42
CA LYS A 47 -14.36 9.19 8.17
C LYS A 47 -13.74 8.16 7.21
N TRP A 48 -12.89 7.30 7.76
CA TRP A 48 -12.31 6.23 7.00
C TRP A 48 -13.38 5.23 6.54
N ALA A 49 -14.25 4.85 7.47
CA ALA A 49 -15.32 3.89 7.17
C ALA A 49 -16.24 4.41 6.06
N ASN A 50 -16.55 5.70 6.08
CA ASN A 50 -17.40 6.27 5.03
C ASN A 50 -16.71 6.24 3.66
N ARG A 51 -15.42 6.55 3.61
CA ARG A 51 -14.68 6.50 2.36
C ARG A 51 -14.57 5.09 1.81
N ALA A 52 -14.42 4.12 2.67
CA ALA A 52 -14.22 2.74 2.29
C ALA A 52 -15.50 1.93 2.25
N ALA A 53 -16.68 2.58 2.34
CA ALA A 53 -17.96 1.89 2.48
C ALA A 53 -18.24 0.93 1.32
N PHE A 54 -17.77 1.25 0.13
CA PHE A 54 -17.98 0.42 -1.06
C PHE A 54 -16.72 -0.29 -1.52
N SER A 55 -15.71 -0.32 -0.66
CA SER A 55 -14.41 -0.92 -0.96
C SER A 55 -14.22 -2.18 -0.13
N GLU A 56 -13.44 -3.11 -0.68
CA GLU A 56 -13.02 -4.30 0.06
C GLU A 56 -11.82 -4.02 0.97
N ALA A 57 -11.35 -2.79 1.00
CA ALA A 57 -10.15 -2.44 1.77
C ALA A 57 -10.31 -2.74 3.25
N THR A 58 -9.25 -3.23 3.86
CA THR A 58 -9.19 -3.52 5.29
C THR A 58 -8.38 -2.47 6.04
N ASP A 59 -7.47 -1.80 5.36
CA ASP A 59 -6.53 -0.86 5.97
C ASP A 59 -6.32 0.35 5.08
N LEU A 60 -6.03 1.47 5.73
CA LEU A 60 -5.62 2.69 5.08
C LEU A 60 -4.17 2.96 5.45
N PHE A 61 -3.35 3.30 4.45
CA PHE A 61 -1.97 3.70 4.66
C PHE A 61 -1.76 5.09 4.08
N ARG A 62 -1.07 5.94 4.82
CA ARG A 62 -0.75 7.28 4.36
C ARG A 62 0.74 7.52 4.58
N PHE A 63 1.41 7.98 3.53
CA PHE A 63 2.85 8.22 3.59
C PHE A 63 3.22 9.35 2.64
N ARG A 64 4.44 9.84 2.78
CA ARG A 64 4.92 10.91 1.93
C ARG A 64 5.16 10.42 0.51
N THR A 65 4.91 11.31 -0.43
CA THR A 65 5.24 11.04 -1.84
C THR A 65 6.70 10.62 -1.96
N ILE A 66 6.93 9.58 -2.74
CA ILE A 66 8.28 9.02 -2.91
C ILE A 66 8.83 9.57 -4.24
N PRO A 67 9.96 10.30 -4.20
CA PRO A 67 10.55 10.84 -5.43
C PRO A 67 10.86 9.73 -6.44
N GLY A 68 10.47 9.95 -7.68
CA GLY A 68 10.75 9.00 -8.75
C GLY A 68 9.86 7.77 -8.78
N LEU A 69 8.88 7.67 -7.89
CA LEU A 69 7.99 6.51 -7.85
C LEU A 69 6.53 6.97 -7.87
N THR A 70 5.76 6.37 -8.78
CA THR A 70 4.31 6.54 -8.81
C THR A 70 3.69 5.26 -8.29
N VAL A 71 3.01 5.34 -7.14
CA VAL A 71 2.34 4.18 -6.55
C VAL A 71 1.04 3.92 -7.31
N THR A 72 0.84 2.68 -7.70
CA THR A 72 -0.34 2.27 -8.47
C THR A 72 -1.00 1.05 -7.84
N VAL A 73 -2.20 0.73 -8.32
CA VAL A 73 -2.95 -0.43 -7.83
C VAL A 73 -2.32 -1.77 -8.23
N ASP A 74 -1.34 -1.75 -9.12
CA ASP A 74 -0.60 -2.96 -9.49
C ASP A 74 0.42 -3.38 -8.44
N MET A 75 0.70 -2.49 -7.52
CA MET A 75 1.70 -2.72 -6.47
C MET A 75 1.06 -3.36 -5.25
N ARG A 76 1.89 -3.90 -4.38
CA ARG A 76 1.47 -4.48 -3.12
C ARG A 76 2.24 -3.86 -1.98
N LEU A 77 1.69 -3.99 -0.78
CA LEU A 77 2.33 -3.54 0.44
C LEU A 77 2.59 -4.73 1.35
N PHE A 78 3.76 -4.72 1.99
CA PHE A 78 4.07 -5.63 3.09
C PHE A 78 4.15 -4.82 4.36
N CYS A 79 3.47 -5.29 5.38
CA CYS A 79 3.44 -4.63 6.68
C CYS A 79 3.25 -5.68 7.76
N ASP A 80 4.15 -5.73 8.73
CA ASP A 80 4.08 -6.66 9.86
C ASP A 80 3.86 -8.11 9.45
N GLY A 81 4.50 -8.53 8.37
CA GLY A 81 4.38 -9.90 7.88
C GLY A 81 3.15 -10.19 7.05
N SER A 82 2.27 -9.21 6.88
CA SER A 82 1.06 -9.36 6.07
C SER A 82 1.25 -8.75 4.69
N VAL A 83 0.52 -9.29 3.73
CA VAL A 83 0.53 -8.80 2.34
C VAL A 83 -0.80 -8.12 2.07
N PHE A 84 -0.73 -6.94 1.46
CA PHE A 84 -1.91 -6.14 1.12
C PHE A 84 -1.93 -5.84 -0.36
N GLU A 85 -3.09 -5.97 -0.98
CA GLU A 85 -3.30 -5.50 -2.35
C GLU A 85 -3.86 -4.08 -2.31
N ILE A 86 -3.30 -3.20 -3.13
CA ILE A 86 -3.75 -1.81 -3.20
C ILE A 86 -5.05 -1.77 -3.99
N THR A 87 -6.09 -1.21 -3.40
CA THR A 87 -7.39 -1.06 -4.06
C THR A 87 -7.60 0.35 -4.60
N SER A 88 -6.98 1.36 -3.99
CA SER A 88 -7.05 2.72 -4.52
C SER A 88 -5.85 3.53 -4.04
N VAL A 89 -5.47 4.51 -4.84
CA VAL A 89 -4.39 5.44 -4.53
C VAL A 89 -4.91 6.85 -4.73
N GLU A 90 -4.64 7.73 -3.77
CA GLU A 90 -5.10 9.11 -3.83
C GLU A 90 -4.00 10.05 -3.35
N ASP A 91 -3.83 11.14 -4.07
CA ASP A 91 -2.95 12.22 -3.65
C ASP A 91 -3.74 13.10 -2.67
N VAL A 92 -3.30 13.14 -1.43
CA VAL A 92 -4.02 13.85 -0.38
C VAL A 92 -4.12 15.33 -0.73
N LYS A 93 -5.33 15.83 -0.88
CA LYS A 93 -5.63 17.21 -1.23
C LYS A 93 -5.00 17.67 -2.55
N GLY A 94 -4.55 16.76 -3.40
CA GLY A 94 -3.98 17.11 -4.69
C GLY A 94 -2.71 17.93 -4.63
N ARG A 95 -1.97 17.86 -3.52
CA ARG A 95 -0.78 18.69 -3.31
C ARG A 95 0.54 18.00 -3.63
N GLY A 96 0.51 16.73 -3.97
CA GLY A 96 1.73 15.99 -4.26
C GLY A 96 2.66 15.77 -3.08
N MET A 97 2.17 15.93 -1.85
CA MET A 97 2.99 15.77 -0.65
C MET A 97 2.78 14.44 0.04
N TYR A 98 1.55 13.97 0.08
CA TYR A 98 1.17 12.73 0.74
C TYR A 98 0.32 11.88 -0.18
N ILE A 99 0.50 10.58 -0.06
CA ILE A 99 -0.30 9.59 -0.77
C ILE A 99 -1.09 8.80 0.25
N GLU A 100 -2.36 8.58 -0.03
CA GLU A 100 -3.22 7.75 0.78
C GLU A 100 -3.63 6.54 -0.03
N VAL A 101 -3.38 5.37 0.53
CA VAL A 101 -3.63 4.09 -0.14
C VAL A 101 -4.64 3.32 0.67
N LEU A 102 -5.70 2.85 0.01
CA LEU A 102 -6.58 1.85 0.59
C LEU A 102 -6.11 0.49 0.10
N ALA A 103 -5.99 -0.45 1.03
CA ALA A 103 -5.45 -1.75 0.72
C ALA A 103 -6.23 -2.85 1.42
N LYS A 104 -6.25 -4.02 0.79
CA LYS A 104 -6.94 -5.19 1.31
C LYS A 104 -5.91 -6.23 1.73
N GLU A 105 -6.01 -6.69 2.97
CA GLU A 105 -5.13 -7.75 3.43
C GLU A 105 -5.52 -9.05 2.72
N VAL A 106 -4.57 -9.64 2.01
CA VAL A 106 -4.81 -10.86 1.25
C VAL A 106 -4.04 -12.06 1.77
N GLN A 107 -3.02 -11.79 2.60
CA GLN A 107 -2.27 -12.86 3.24
C GLN A 107 -1.91 -12.40 4.65
N PRO A 108 -2.65 -12.86 5.65
CA PRO A 108 -2.37 -12.45 7.02
C PRO A 108 -1.08 -13.05 7.55
N SER A 109 -0.50 -12.35 8.52
CA SER A 109 0.68 -12.81 9.23
C SER A 109 0.31 -14.01 10.09
N GLY A 110 1.13 -14.98 10.10
CA GLY A 110 0.92 -16.13 10.99
C GLY A 110 1.13 -17.45 10.35
#